data_a03a608d0606d61ad3004ec1cd95094b
#
_entry.id   a03a608d0606d61ad3004ec1cd95094b
#
_cell.length_a   1.000
_cell.length_b   1.000
_cell.length_c   1.000
_cell.angle_alpha   90.00
_cell.angle_beta   90.00
_cell.angle_gamma   90.00
#
_symmetry.space_group_name_H-M   'P 1'
#
loop_
_entity.id
_entity.type
_entity.pdbx_description
1 polymer ?
#
loop_
_entity_poly.entity_id
_entity_poly.type
_entity_poly.pdbx_seq_one_letter_code
_entity_poly.pdbx_strand_id
1 'polypeptide(L)'
;MTTIDKHGPTRRSVLAGAGAFGAAAFALPRTAISADGKILTVRSYSDLQVLDPAFRVSLPEDDIIRSIFAPMVVPIAGDVWDWKPIAVESIEQVDDLTIAFKLRDGIGFTDGFGQMTAEDVKFSIERIADPANESPYAGDWSALKEVEVKDTLSGLIHLKNKFVPLWATTLPTPASCIVSKKAVEEMGGKFTTETVAQSGQYLLTEWVPKQKTVLTRNPDWKHEPGGFEEIHILPIEDPATAELGFEAGDLDYTWTAVSSLPRLKENPPAGSVVLEKPSLAYVWLGINQDNEALKDVRIRRAIQHAIDRETVVDAAYFGAAAVGNGIVAPGLPGARDAVTYDYDPDKARALLAEAGADGLFVTLDILNQSERLTAAQVIQANLADVGITCEIKQNDSGTFWTLGSKDGDYFMNLQLVLSRFSMQPDPSWATVWFTPEQVGVWNWERFDNAEYKALHEQGLVESDPAERDRIYKAMQALMDESGSYVFLTHEVVGAIHKDTVAPGLKPNGESLLADFKPA
;
A
#
# COMPACT_ATOMS: atom_id res chain seq x y z
N MET A 1 24.62 -70.34 18.87
CA MET A 1 23.94 -69.76 20.06
C MET A 1 24.76 -68.60 20.55
N THR A 2 24.39 -67.40 20.14
CA THR A 2 25.06 -66.14 20.53
C THR A 2 23.97 -65.21 20.99
N THR A 3 23.96 -64.95 22.30
CA THR A 3 22.99 -64.11 23.02
C THR A 3 23.21 -62.65 22.69
N ILE A 4 22.16 -61.96 22.22
CA ILE A 4 22.14 -60.51 21.98
C ILE A 4 21.67 -59.83 23.27
N ASP A 5 22.54 -59.05 23.86
CA ASP A 5 22.31 -58.27 25.04
C ASP A 5 21.53 -56.96 24.67
N LYS A 6 20.32 -56.79 25.22
CA LYS A 6 19.44 -55.63 25.06
C LYS A 6 19.67 -54.67 26.21
N HIS A 7 20.49 -53.66 26.00
CA HIS A 7 20.52 -52.48 26.88
C HIS A 7 20.17 -51.23 26.09
N GLY A 8 18.92 -50.80 26.21
CA GLY A 8 18.48 -49.51 25.71
C GLY A 8 18.99 -48.37 26.62
N PRO A 9 19.20 -47.14 26.08
CA PRO A 9 19.73 -46.03 26.84
C PRO A 9 18.76 -45.57 27.95
N THR A 10 19.29 -45.36 29.15
CA THR A 10 18.55 -44.89 30.31
C THR A 10 18.23 -43.41 30.23
N ARG A 11 17.13 -42.94 30.87
CA ARG A 11 16.68 -41.54 30.92
C ARG A 11 17.73 -40.52 31.34
N ARG A 12 18.84 -40.92 31.89
CA ARG A 12 19.98 -40.04 32.27
C ARG A 12 20.93 -39.70 31.11
N SER A 13 21.00 -40.54 30.06
CA SER A 13 21.84 -40.29 28.90
C SER A 13 21.17 -39.39 27.85
N VAL A 14 19.85 -39.15 27.93
CA VAL A 14 19.11 -38.26 27.04
C VAL A 14 19.18 -36.79 27.50
N LEU A 15 19.41 -36.55 28.82
CA LEU A 15 19.53 -35.19 29.36
C LEU A 15 20.94 -34.58 29.25
N ALA A 16 21.94 -35.38 28.89
CA ALA A 16 23.30 -34.86 28.66
C ALA A 16 23.58 -34.46 27.21
N GLY A 17 22.66 -34.77 26.26
CA GLY A 17 22.78 -34.42 24.85
C GLY A 17 22.01 -33.15 24.42
N ALA A 18 21.21 -32.56 25.33
CA ALA A 18 20.37 -31.38 25.04
C ALA A 18 21.04 -30.04 25.41
N GLY A 19 22.31 -30.05 25.76
CA GLY A 19 23.05 -28.88 26.23
C GLY A 19 24.03 -28.24 25.24
N ALA A 20 24.01 -28.62 23.97
CA ALA A 20 24.97 -28.13 22.96
C ALA A 20 24.35 -27.62 21.66
N PHE A 21 23.05 -27.30 21.65
CA PHE A 21 22.49 -26.38 20.65
C PHE A 21 22.36 -25.00 21.29
N GLY A 22 23.52 -24.49 21.71
CA GLY A 22 23.68 -23.13 22.17
C GLY A 22 23.76 -22.21 20.97
N ALA A 23 22.90 -21.21 21.00
CA ALA A 23 23.12 -19.86 20.52
C ALA A 23 24.24 -19.73 19.47
N ALA A 24 23.97 -20.09 18.23
CA ALA A 24 24.53 -19.34 17.13
C ALA A 24 23.84 -17.97 17.20
N ALA A 25 24.29 -17.10 18.10
CA ALA A 25 24.14 -15.69 17.93
C ALA A 25 24.64 -15.42 16.52
N PHE A 26 23.74 -15.02 15.63
CA PHE A 26 24.10 -14.38 14.37
C PHE A 26 24.83 -13.11 14.79
N ALA A 27 26.17 -13.23 14.98
CA ALA A 27 27.05 -12.09 14.94
C ALA A 27 27.00 -11.62 13.48
N LEU A 28 26.00 -10.81 13.16
CA LEU A 28 26.10 -9.92 12.01
C LEU A 28 27.47 -9.24 12.18
N PRO A 29 28.31 -9.20 11.15
CA PRO A 29 29.55 -8.46 11.23
C PRO A 29 29.13 -7.05 11.69
N ARG A 30 29.68 -6.59 12.81
CA ARG A 30 29.59 -5.19 13.21
C ARG A 30 30.26 -4.40 12.08
N THR A 31 29.50 -4.11 11.04
CA THR A 31 29.88 -3.10 10.07
C THR A 31 29.94 -1.80 10.85
N ALA A 32 31.08 -1.18 10.81
CA ALA A 32 31.36 0.08 11.47
C ALA A 32 30.19 1.04 11.17
N ILE A 33 29.55 1.54 12.22
CA ILE A 33 28.63 2.66 12.15
C ILE A 33 29.39 3.75 11.42
N SER A 34 28.91 4.14 10.23
CA SER A 34 29.51 5.25 9.50
C SER A 34 29.30 6.51 10.33
N ALA A 35 30.35 6.94 11.04
CA ALA A 35 30.35 8.20 11.76
C ALA A 35 30.34 9.43 10.84
N ASP A 36 30.34 9.23 9.51
CA ASP A 36 30.50 10.29 8.50
C ASP A 36 29.21 10.67 7.74
N GLY A 37 28.03 10.12 8.09
CA GLY A 37 26.77 10.47 7.41
C GLY A 37 26.71 10.05 5.93
N LYS A 38 27.50 9.07 5.53
CA LYS A 38 27.63 8.62 4.12
C LYS A 38 26.73 7.44 3.78
N ILE A 39 26.44 6.59 4.75
CA ILE A 39 25.64 5.38 4.60
C ILE A 39 24.32 5.55 5.34
N LEU A 40 23.23 5.23 4.67
CA LEU A 40 21.90 5.10 5.24
C LEU A 40 21.56 3.62 5.36
N THR A 41 21.19 3.14 6.53
CA THR A 41 20.71 1.76 6.71
C THR A 41 19.23 1.74 7.05
N VAL A 42 18.43 1.11 6.19
CA VAL A 42 16.97 1.04 6.31
C VAL A 42 16.47 -0.39 6.29
N ARG A 43 15.29 -0.59 6.84
CA ARG A 43 14.56 -1.85 6.75
C ARG A 43 13.78 -1.96 5.45
N SER A 44 13.74 -3.19 4.89
CA SER A 44 12.67 -3.67 4.02
C SER A 44 11.88 -4.77 4.73
N TYR A 45 10.57 -4.89 4.52
CA TYR A 45 9.79 -5.99 5.10
C TYR A 45 9.85 -7.27 4.24
N SER A 46 10.45 -7.23 3.07
CA SER A 46 10.67 -8.39 2.20
C SER A 46 12.02 -8.29 1.49
N ASP A 47 12.55 -9.41 1.05
CA ASP A 47 13.70 -9.45 0.15
C ASP A 47 13.26 -9.23 -1.30
N LEU A 48 14.22 -8.98 -2.19
CA LEU A 48 13.98 -8.76 -3.62
C LEU A 48 13.48 -10.03 -4.30
N GLN A 49 12.55 -9.85 -5.23
CA GLN A 49 12.00 -10.90 -6.08
C GLN A 49 12.13 -10.54 -7.56
N VAL A 50 11.71 -9.32 -7.95
CA VAL A 50 11.74 -8.84 -9.34
C VAL A 50 12.06 -7.35 -9.36
N LEU A 51 13.08 -6.97 -10.12
CA LEU A 51 13.47 -5.58 -10.34
C LEU A 51 13.12 -5.10 -11.75
N ASP A 52 11.91 -5.41 -12.19
CA ASP A 52 11.37 -4.97 -13.47
C ASP A 52 10.17 -4.04 -13.23
N PRO A 53 10.16 -2.81 -13.74
CA PRO A 53 9.04 -1.89 -13.56
C PRO A 53 7.68 -2.46 -14.00
N ALA A 54 7.68 -3.38 -14.98
CA ALA A 54 6.46 -4.00 -15.50
C ALA A 54 5.99 -5.22 -14.71
N PHE A 55 6.83 -5.79 -13.81
CA PHE A 55 6.55 -7.07 -13.15
C PHE A 55 6.87 -7.09 -11.65
N ARG A 56 7.10 -5.92 -11.05
CA ARG A 56 7.37 -5.75 -9.62
C ARG A 56 6.31 -6.46 -8.75
N VAL A 57 6.68 -6.87 -7.55
CA VAL A 57 5.81 -7.67 -6.67
C VAL A 57 5.49 -6.94 -5.37
N SER A 58 6.38 -6.07 -4.88
CA SER A 58 6.27 -5.47 -3.55
C SER A 58 6.62 -3.98 -3.51
N LEU A 59 6.13 -3.26 -2.50
CA LEU A 59 6.46 -1.84 -2.29
C LEU A 59 7.97 -1.58 -2.07
N PRO A 60 8.74 -2.43 -1.35
CA PRO A 60 10.19 -2.24 -1.26
C PRO A 60 10.90 -2.29 -2.63
N GLU A 61 10.42 -3.11 -3.55
CA GLU A 61 10.96 -3.14 -4.92
C GLU A 61 10.67 -1.84 -5.65
N ASP A 62 9.50 -1.24 -5.46
CA ASP A 62 9.13 0.03 -6.06
C ASP A 62 10.14 1.14 -5.75
N ASP A 63 10.62 1.21 -4.51
CA ASP A 63 11.61 2.20 -4.09
C ASP A 63 12.99 1.94 -4.72
N ILE A 64 13.39 0.69 -4.79
CA ILE A 64 14.66 0.29 -5.42
C ILE A 64 14.58 0.55 -6.93
N ILE A 65 13.50 0.14 -7.59
CA ILE A 65 13.27 0.35 -9.03
C ILE A 65 13.34 1.83 -9.39
N ARG A 66 12.66 2.71 -8.64
CA ARG A 66 12.75 4.17 -8.86
C ARG A 66 14.13 4.77 -8.61
N SER A 67 14.93 4.10 -7.79
CA SER A 67 16.29 4.56 -7.49
C SER A 67 17.29 4.15 -8.58
N ILE A 68 17.10 2.96 -9.20
CA ILE A 68 18.04 2.39 -10.19
C ILE A 68 17.64 2.62 -11.65
N PHE A 69 16.36 2.83 -11.95
CA PHE A 69 15.86 3.25 -13.27
C PHE A 69 15.23 4.62 -13.15
N ALA A 70 15.67 5.57 -13.97
CA ALA A 70 15.15 6.93 -13.93
C ALA A 70 13.68 6.95 -14.35
N PRO A 71 12.72 7.30 -13.44
CA PRO A 71 11.32 7.49 -13.80
C PRO A 71 11.13 8.81 -14.52
N MET A 72 10.04 8.98 -15.26
CA MET A 72 9.70 10.30 -15.83
C MET A 72 9.52 11.32 -14.73
N VAL A 73 8.71 10.98 -13.72
CA VAL A 73 8.46 11.80 -12.52
C VAL A 73 8.41 10.93 -11.27
N VAL A 74 8.62 11.53 -10.10
CA VAL A 74 8.45 10.87 -8.77
C VAL A 74 7.60 11.73 -7.87
N PRO A 75 6.95 11.16 -6.83
CA PRO A 75 6.33 11.95 -5.77
C PRO A 75 7.36 12.86 -5.09
N ILE A 76 6.91 13.97 -4.53
CA ILE A 76 7.72 14.84 -3.67
C ILE A 76 7.64 14.33 -2.23
N ALA A 77 8.77 14.23 -1.55
CA ALA A 77 8.80 13.98 -0.11
C ALA A 77 8.18 15.16 0.66
N GLY A 78 7.28 14.88 1.61
CA GLY A 78 6.61 15.90 2.42
C GLY A 78 5.18 15.53 2.80
N ASP A 79 4.34 16.54 3.03
CA ASP A 79 2.97 16.38 3.51
C ASP A 79 1.90 16.65 2.43
N VAL A 80 2.33 16.99 1.22
CA VAL A 80 1.44 17.31 0.09
C VAL A 80 1.67 16.32 -1.05
N TRP A 81 0.58 15.81 -1.60
CA TRP A 81 0.63 14.97 -2.80
C TRP A 81 0.95 15.83 -4.03
N ASP A 82 2.19 15.75 -4.47
CA ASP A 82 2.69 16.41 -5.66
C ASP A 82 3.83 15.56 -6.25
N TRP A 83 4.36 15.94 -7.40
CA TRP A 83 5.42 15.22 -8.09
C TRP A 83 6.48 16.17 -8.68
N LYS A 84 7.68 15.64 -8.92
CA LYS A 84 8.79 16.35 -9.56
C LYS A 84 9.35 15.54 -10.74
N PRO A 85 9.84 16.23 -11.81
CA PRO A 85 10.45 15.57 -12.94
C PRO A 85 11.83 15.00 -12.57
N ILE A 86 12.14 13.80 -13.07
CA ILE A 86 13.44 13.13 -12.92
C ILE A 86 14.10 12.94 -14.29
N ALA A 87 13.61 12.01 -15.11
CA ALA A 87 14.18 11.76 -16.45
C ALA A 87 13.78 12.82 -17.47
N VAL A 88 12.68 13.52 -17.25
CA VAL A 88 12.18 14.55 -18.16
C VAL A 88 12.63 15.95 -17.74
N GLU A 89 12.94 16.80 -18.72
CA GLU A 89 13.11 18.25 -18.56
C GLU A 89 11.74 18.91 -18.39
N SER A 90 10.75 18.46 -19.18
CA SER A 90 9.35 18.89 -19.12
C SER A 90 8.40 17.75 -19.45
N ILE A 91 7.23 17.78 -18.82
CA ILE A 91 6.08 16.94 -19.12
C ILE A 91 4.82 17.75 -18.85
N GLU A 92 3.92 17.85 -19.84
CA GLU A 92 2.75 18.71 -19.76
C GLU A 92 1.56 18.14 -20.55
N GLN A 93 0.36 18.40 -20.04
CA GLN A 93 -0.89 18.11 -20.76
C GLN A 93 -1.08 19.17 -21.85
N VAL A 94 -1.03 18.77 -23.12
CA VAL A 94 -1.22 19.66 -24.27
C VAL A 94 -2.71 19.85 -24.58
N ASP A 95 -3.45 18.77 -24.50
CA ASP A 95 -4.90 18.72 -24.64
C ASP A 95 -5.44 17.51 -23.86
N ASP A 96 -6.75 17.29 -23.87
CA ASP A 96 -7.41 16.24 -23.10
C ASP A 96 -6.88 14.80 -23.38
N LEU A 97 -6.24 14.59 -24.53
CA LEU A 97 -5.79 13.28 -25.00
C LEU A 97 -4.29 13.20 -25.27
N THR A 98 -3.55 14.29 -25.04
CA THR A 98 -2.13 14.37 -25.43
C THR A 98 -1.28 14.96 -24.32
N ILE A 99 -0.24 14.21 -23.92
CA ILE A 99 0.79 14.67 -23.00
C ILE A 99 2.10 14.75 -23.78
N ALA A 100 2.73 15.93 -23.78
CA ALA A 100 4.05 16.13 -24.36
C ALA A 100 5.13 15.88 -23.30
N PHE A 101 6.23 15.25 -23.69
CA PHE A 101 7.41 15.12 -22.84
C PHE A 101 8.69 15.46 -23.59
N LYS A 102 9.68 15.95 -22.83
CA LYS A 102 11.05 16.12 -23.27
C LYS A 102 12.00 15.57 -22.24
N LEU A 103 12.83 14.60 -22.63
CA LEU A 103 13.86 14.02 -21.78
C LEU A 103 14.96 15.03 -21.47
N ARG A 104 15.60 14.87 -20.31
CA ARG A 104 16.86 15.53 -19.98
C ARG A 104 17.98 14.95 -20.84
N ASP A 105 18.84 15.80 -21.35
CA ASP A 105 20.05 15.35 -22.07
C ASP A 105 21.07 14.75 -21.06
N GLY A 106 21.80 13.75 -21.52
CA GLY A 106 22.94 13.17 -20.80
C GLY A 106 22.58 12.12 -19.74
N ILE A 107 21.34 11.63 -19.68
CA ILE A 107 21.00 10.44 -18.90
C ILE A 107 21.41 9.20 -19.71
N GLY A 108 22.39 8.44 -19.20
CA GLY A 108 22.88 7.22 -19.83
C GLY A 108 22.45 5.96 -19.07
N PHE A 109 22.44 4.86 -19.78
CA PHE A 109 22.35 3.52 -19.22
C PHE A 109 23.74 2.96 -18.94
N THR A 110 23.92 2.25 -17.83
CA THR A 110 25.17 1.53 -17.53
C THR A 110 25.45 0.42 -18.54
N ASP A 111 26.55 -0.27 -18.37
CA ASP A 111 26.92 -1.48 -19.11
C ASP A 111 27.05 -1.27 -20.64
N GLY A 112 27.23 -0.01 -21.09
CA GLY A 112 27.42 0.31 -22.50
C GLY A 112 26.13 0.34 -23.33
N PHE A 113 24.94 0.40 -22.70
CA PHE A 113 23.67 0.46 -23.42
C PHE A 113 23.34 1.86 -23.99
N GLY A 114 24.22 2.87 -23.75
CA GLY A 114 24.15 4.17 -24.38
C GLY A 114 23.26 5.18 -23.68
N GLN A 115 22.84 6.22 -24.41
CA GLN A 115 21.99 7.28 -23.89
C GLN A 115 20.51 6.89 -23.93
N MET A 116 19.75 7.34 -22.94
CA MET A 116 18.30 7.23 -22.91
C MET A 116 17.66 8.07 -24.02
N THR A 117 16.68 7.52 -24.69
CA THR A 117 15.97 8.14 -25.81
C THR A 117 14.46 8.07 -25.66
N ALA A 118 13.74 8.84 -26.47
CA ALA A 118 12.28 8.78 -26.55
C ALA A 118 11.76 7.40 -27.02
N GLU A 119 12.58 6.62 -27.75
CA GLU A 119 12.25 5.23 -28.11
C GLU A 119 12.23 4.31 -26.87
N ASP A 120 13.11 4.57 -25.89
CA ASP A 120 13.10 3.82 -24.63
C ASP A 120 11.87 4.18 -23.78
N VAL A 121 11.42 5.44 -23.80
CA VAL A 121 10.15 5.85 -23.17
C VAL A 121 8.98 5.13 -23.80
N LYS A 122 8.89 5.16 -25.15
CA LYS A 122 7.86 4.45 -25.91
C LYS A 122 7.83 2.96 -25.54
N PHE A 123 8.97 2.31 -25.60
CA PHE A 123 9.09 0.90 -25.26
C PHE A 123 8.67 0.63 -23.82
N SER A 124 9.13 1.41 -22.85
CA SER A 124 8.86 1.18 -21.42
C SER A 124 7.37 1.29 -21.08
N ILE A 125 6.69 2.29 -21.65
CA ILE A 125 5.26 2.52 -21.42
C ILE A 125 4.42 1.49 -22.17
N GLU A 126 4.63 1.32 -23.46
CA GLU A 126 3.82 0.42 -24.30
C GLU A 126 3.99 -1.04 -23.89
N ARG A 127 5.18 -1.44 -23.41
CA ARG A 127 5.47 -2.76 -22.87
C ARG A 127 4.59 -3.11 -21.65
N ILE A 128 4.32 -2.14 -20.76
CA ILE A 128 3.44 -2.34 -19.61
C ILE A 128 1.98 -2.47 -20.09
N ALA A 129 1.57 -1.62 -21.03
CA ALA A 129 0.20 -1.55 -21.54
C ALA A 129 -0.19 -2.73 -22.46
N ASP A 130 0.80 -3.41 -23.07
CA ASP A 130 0.56 -4.49 -24.03
C ASP A 130 0.05 -5.76 -23.32
N PRO A 131 -1.19 -6.21 -23.60
CA PRO A 131 -1.73 -7.43 -23.01
C PRO A 131 -0.89 -8.69 -23.29
N ALA A 132 -0.11 -8.71 -24.38
CA ALA A 132 0.75 -9.85 -24.73
C ALA A 132 1.89 -10.07 -23.74
N ASN A 133 2.27 -9.04 -22.97
CA ASN A 133 3.31 -9.13 -21.95
C ASN A 133 2.77 -9.59 -20.58
N GLU A 134 1.46 -9.70 -20.41
CA GLU A 134 0.81 -10.15 -19.16
C GLU A 134 1.31 -9.38 -17.93
N SER A 135 1.60 -8.09 -18.08
CA SER A 135 1.99 -7.24 -16.95
C SER A 135 0.83 -7.10 -15.96
N PRO A 136 1.03 -7.35 -14.66
CA PRO A 136 0.00 -7.10 -13.65
C PRO A 136 -0.35 -5.60 -13.52
N TYR A 137 0.46 -4.71 -14.12
CA TYR A 137 0.29 -3.26 -14.13
C TYR A 137 -0.22 -2.69 -15.45
N ALA A 138 -0.70 -3.53 -16.37
CA ALA A 138 -1.30 -3.07 -17.62
C ALA A 138 -2.46 -2.08 -17.40
N GLY A 139 -3.17 -2.23 -16.28
CA GLY A 139 -4.23 -1.31 -15.85
C GLY A 139 -3.76 0.14 -15.61
N ASP A 140 -2.51 0.35 -15.16
CA ASP A 140 -1.94 1.68 -14.92
C ASP A 140 -1.94 2.52 -16.21
N TRP A 141 -1.77 1.88 -17.36
CA TRP A 141 -1.78 2.48 -18.68
C TRP A 141 -3.04 2.16 -19.50
N SER A 142 -4.15 1.83 -18.85
CA SER A 142 -5.41 1.47 -19.54
C SER A 142 -5.92 2.55 -20.50
N ALA A 143 -5.70 3.82 -20.20
CA ALA A 143 -6.04 4.94 -21.05
C ALA A 143 -5.05 5.18 -22.20
N LEU A 144 -3.89 4.53 -22.23
CA LEU A 144 -2.87 4.72 -23.29
C LEU A 144 -3.42 4.28 -24.66
N LYS A 145 -3.24 5.13 -25.66
CA LYS A 145 -3.41 4.77 -27.07
C LYS A 145 -2.08 4.34 -27.69
N GLU A 146 -1.09 5.22 -27.63
CA GLU A 146 0.26 5.01 -28.16
C GLU A 146 1.22 6.08 -27.64
N VAL A 147 2.53 5.84 -27.72
CA VAL A 147 3.57 6.87 -27.55
C VAL A 147 4.17 7.19 -28.93
N GLU A 148 4.10 8.45 -29.32
CA GLU A 148 4.69 8.96 -30.56
C GLU A 148 6.05 9.58 -30.29
N VAL A 149 7.09 9.09 -30.94
CA VAL A 149 8.43 9.67 -30.89
C VAL A 149 8.53 10.82 -31.90
N LYS A 150 8.90 12.00 -31.45
CA LYS A 150 9.08 13.18 -32.30
C LYS A 150 10.54 13.37 -32.74
N ASP A 151 11.45 13.20 -31.79
CA ASP A 151 12.89 13.20 -32.00
C ASP A 151 13.59 12.34 -30.94
N THR A 152 14.92 12.39 -30.86
CA THR A 152 15.70 11.55 -29.92
C THR A 152 15.30 11.72 -28.45
N LEU A 153 14.89 12.94 -28.04
CA LEU A 153 14.64 13.28 -26.65
C LEU A 153 13.19 13.69 -26.38
N SER A 154 12.32 13.79 -27.39
CA SER A 154 10.96 14.24 -27.19
C SER A 154 9.91 13.36 -27.86
N GLY A 155 8.72 13.37 -27.30
CA GLY A 155 7.58 12.62 -27.81
C GLY A 155 6.25 13.07 -27.22
N LEU A 156 5.20 12.39 -27.64
CA LEU A 156 3.84 12.57 -27.18
C LEU A 156 3.28 11.25 -26.67
N ILE A 157 2.61 11.29 -25.53
CA ILE A 157 1.79 10.18 -25.02
C ILE A 157 0.35 10.47 -25.41
N HIS A 158 -0.21 9.66 -26.28
CA HIS A 158 -1.59 9.79 -26.73
C HIS A 158 -2.50 8.86 -25.90
N LEU A 159 -3.62 9.41 -25.43
CA LEU A 159 -4.63 8.70 -24.66
C LEU A 159 -5.83 8.36 -25.54
N LYS A 160 -6.55 7.26 -25.22
CA LYS A 160 -7.82 6.86 -25.85
C LYS A 160 -8.99 7.73 -25.38
N ASN A 161 -8.91 8.14 -24.12
CA ASN A 161 -9.90 8.97 -23.42
C ASN A 161 -9.20 9.81 -22.38
N LYS A 162 -9.80 10.94 -22.01
CA LYS A 162 -9.32 11.75 -20.89
C LYS A 162 -9.28 10.91 -19.61
N PHE A 163 -8.17 10.94 -18.88
CA PHE A 163 -7.96 10.18 -17.66
C PHE A 163 -7.10 10.98 -16.68
N VAL A 164 -7.77 11.74 -15.83
CA VAL A 164 -7.13 12.66 -14.87
C VAL A 164 -6.31 11.92 -13.80
N PRO A 165 -6.73 10.73 -13.30
CA PRO A 165 -5.95 9.98 -12.30
C PRO A 165 -4.52 9.62 -12.73
N LEU A 166 -4.21 9.60 -14.01
CA LEU A 166 -2.89 9.24 -14.55
C LEU A 166 -1.74 10.03 -13.90
N TRP A 167 -1.99 11.30 -13.55
CA TRP A 167 -1.01 12.17 -12.90
C TRP A 167 -0.71 11.81 -11.44
N ALA A 168 -1.59 11.07 -10.77
CA ALA A 168 -1.44 10.66 -9.38
C ALA A 168 -1.16 9.15 -9.23
N THR A 169 -1.71 8.31 -10.13
CA THR A 169 -1.71 6.85 -9.97
C THR A 169 -0.76 6.12 -10.91
N THR A 170 -0.31 6.75 -11.98
CA THR A 170 0.53 6.12 -13.01
C THR A 170 1.90 6.78 -13.14
N LEU A 171 1.93 8.06 -13.50
CA LEU A 171 3.18 8.76 -13.77
C LEU A 171 4.13 8.81 -12.56
N PRO A 172 3.69 9.04 -11.30
CA PRO A 172 4.59 9.06 -10.15
C PRO A 172 4.93 7.66 -9.59
N THR A 173 4.58 6.59 -10.29
CA THR A 173 4.87 5.21 -9.88
C THR A 173 5.99 4.60 -10.72
N PRO A 174 6.49 3.39 -10.40
CA PRO A 174 7.44 2.70 -11.26
C PRO A 174 6.95 2.42 -12.68
N ALA A 175 5.65 2.55 -12.95
CA ALA A 175 5.10 2.43 -14.31
C ALA A 175 5.61 3.51 -15.29
N SER A 176 6.28 4.56 -14.78
CA SER A 176 6.94 5.58 -15.59
C SER A 176 8.48 5.43 -15.64
N CYS A 177 9.06 4.41 -15.00
CA CYS A 177 10.49 4.14 -15.07
C CYS A 177 10.90 3.74 -16.49
N ILE A 178 11.98 4.35 -16.97
CA ILE A 178 12.47 4.14 -18.34
C ILE A 178 13.57 3.08 -18.31
N VAL A 179 13.37 1.99 -19.05
CA VAL A 179 14.33 0.91 -19.22
C VAL A 179 14.87 0.90 -20.66
N SER A 180 16.11 0.46 -20.84
CA SER A 180 16.69 0.28 -22.18
C SER A 180 15.97 -0.83 -22.91
N LYS A 181 15.35 -0.51 -24.06
CA LYS A 181 14.74 -1.50 -24.96
C LYS A 181 15.71 -2.62 -25.30
N LYS A 182 16.92 -2.25 -25.70
CA LYS A 182 17.97 -3.20 -26.08
C LYS A 182 18.33 -4.13 -24.92
N ALA A 183 18.48 -3.58 -23.70
CA ALA A 183 18.83 -4.41 -22.53
C ALA A 183 17.72 -5.41 -22.18
N VAL A 184 16.46 -4.97 -22.19
CA VAL A 184 15.31 -5.86 -21.91
C VAL A 184 15.22 -6.97 -22.96
N GLU A 185 15.42 -6.66 -24.25
CA GLU A 185 15.43 -7.64 -25.33
C GLU A 185 16.58 -8.66 -25.16
N GLU A 186 17.80 -8.22 -24.82
CA GLU A 186 18.95 -9.07 -24.56
C GLU A 186 18.76 -9.98 -23.32
N MET A 187 18.00 -9.51 -22.31
CA MET A 187 17.65 -10.28 -21.10
C MET A 187 16.42 -11.18 -21.27
N GLY A 188 15.93 -11.36 -22.50
CA GLY A 188 14.82 -12.27 -22.79
C GLY A 188 13.42 -11.69 -22.51
N GLY A 189 13.28 -10.37 -22.55
CA GLY A 189 12.00 -9.66 -22.48
C GLY A 189 11.66 -9.09 -21.10
N LYS A 190 12.36 -9.47 -20.04
CA LYS A 190 12.18 -8.90 -18.70
C LYS A 190 13.44 -9.04 -17.84
N PHE A 191 13.55 -8.13 -16.85
CA PHE A 191 14.52 -8.26 -15.78
C PHE A 191 14.01 -9.19 -14.67
N THR A 192 14.95 -9.75 -13.91
CA THR A 192 14.68 -10.48 -12.67
C THR A 192 15.24 -9.69 -11.48
N THR A 193 16.00 -10.31 -10.60
CA THR A 193 16.83 -9.62 -9.59
C THR A 193 18.19 -9.22 -10.16
N GLU A 194 18.58 -9.77 -11.29
CA GLU A 194 19.74 -9.33 -12.06
C GLU A 194 19.27 -8.25 -13.06
N THR A 195 19.82 -7.06 -12.92
CA THR A 195 19.51 -5.90 -13.75
C THR A 195 20.75 -5.37 -14.41
N VAL A 196 20.61 -4.97 -15.66
CA VAL A 196 21.63 -4.27 -16.45
C VAL A 196 21.03 -2.94 -16.95
N ALA A 197 21.85 -2.09 -17.53
CA ALA A 197 21.38 -0.82 -18.09
C ALA A 197 20.64 0.06 -17.08
N GLN A 198 21.17 0.17 -15.87
CA GLN A 198 20.62 1.05 -14.86
C GLN A 198 20.85 2.52 -15.24
N SER A 199 19.92 3.42 -14.90
CA SER A 199 19.96 4.83 -15.33
C SER A 199 19.58 5.80 -14.22
N GLY A 200 19.34 5.32 -13.00
CA GLY A 200 18.82 6.10 -11.89
C GLY A 200 19.88 6.87 -11.09
N GLN A 201 19.43 7.57 -10.05
CA GLN A 201 20.28 8.30 -9.11
C GLN A 201 21.21 7.38 -8.31
N TYR A 202 20.81 6.13 -8.14
CA TYR A 202 21.58 5.06 -7.50
C TYR A 202 21.74 3.89 -8.46
N LEU A 203 22.71 3.04 -8.16
CA LEU A 203 22.95 1.76 -8.82
C LEU A 203 22.85 0.65 -7.79
N LEU A 204 22.20 -0.45 -8.13
CA LEU A 204 22.26 -1.69 -7.35
C LEU A 204 23.66 -2.30 -7.55
N THR A 205 24.49 -2.25 -6.52
CA THR A 205 25.88 -2.71 -6.60
C THR A 205 26.14 -4.02 -5.86
N GLU A 206 25.27 -4.37 -4.91
CA GLU A 206 25.36 -5.64 -4.17
C GLU A 206 23.96 -6.11 -3.77
N TRP A 207 23.68 -7.39 -3.94
CA TRP A 207 22.55 -8.06 -3.33
C TRP A 207 23.00 -9.41 -2.78
N VAL A 208 22.82 -9.59 -1.47
CA VAL A 208 23.04 -10.86 -0.79
C VAL A 208 21.68 -11.33 -0.30
N PRO A 209 21.09 -12.36 -0.91
CA PRO A 209 19.72 -12.80 -0.60
C PRO A 209 19.48 -12.99 0.90
N LYS A 210 18.38 -12.44 1.39
CA LYS A 210 17.95 -12.47 2.79
C LYS A 210 18.92 -11.80 3.79
N GLN A 211 19.89 -11.06 3.32
CA GLN A 211 20.84 -10.37 4.18
C GLN A 211 20.86 -8.87 3.93
N LYS A 212 21.15 -8.43 2.71
CA LYS A 212 21.20 -7.01 2.37
C LYS A 212 21.14 -6.74 0.87
N THR A 213 20.66 -5.56 0.55
CA THR A 213 20.78 -4.91 -0.76
C THR A 213 21.56 -3.63 -0.58
N VAL A 214 22.50 -3.31 -1.45
CA VAL A 214 23.28 -2.07 -1.45
C VAL A 214 23.01 -1.28 -2.71
N LEU A 215 22.56 -0.05 -2.53
CA LEU A 215 22.47 0.94 -3.57
C LEU A 215 23.61 1.94 -3.38
N THR A 216 24.41 2.17 -4.42
CA THR A 216 25.50 3.14 -4.42
C THR A 216 25.14 4.31 -5.33
N ARG A 217 25.43 5.54 -4.91
CA ARG A 217 25.18 6.74 -5.73
C ARG A 217 25.80 6.58 -7.11
N ASN A 218 24.99 6.85 -8.15
CA ASN A 218 25.44 6.75 -9.53
C ASN A 218 26.44 7.89 -9.85
N PRO A 219 27.71 7.60 -10.14
CA PRO A 219 28.70 8.64 -10.43
C PRO A 219 28.44 9.37 -11.76
N ASP A 220 27.70 8.75 -12.68
CA ASP A 220 27.37 9.31 -13.98
C ASP A 220 26.07 10.13 -13.96
N TRP A 221 25.36 10.17 -12.82
CA TRP A 221 24.18 11.00 -12.64
C TRP A 221 24.55 12.47 -12.51
N LYS A 222 24.19 13.28 -13.52
CA LYS A 222 24.62 14.68 -13.66
C LYS A 222 23.63 15.70 -13.06
N HIS A 223 22.52 15.23 -12.49
CA HIS A 223 21.48 16.07 -11.90
C HIS A 223 21.59 16.05 -10.36
N GLU A 224 20.54 16.47 -9.64
CA GLU A 224 20.55 16.47 -8.18
C GLU A 224 20.85 15.06 -7.65
N PRO A 225 21.98 14.85 -6.94
CA PRO A 225 22.33 13.52 -6.44
C PRO A 225 21.48 13.14 -5.23
N GLY A 226 21.36 11.85 -4.98
CA GLY A 226 20.81 11.34 -3.72
C GLY A 226 21.62 11.80 -2.50
N GLY A 227 20.98 11.86 -1.33
CA GLY A 227 21.58 12.46 -0.13
C GLY A 227 22.71 11.64 0.48
N PHE A 228 22.66 10.31 0.37
CA PHE A 228 23.68 9.40 0.90
C PHE A 228 24.56 8.82 -0.20
N GLU A 229 25.80 8.44 0.12
CA GLU A 229 26.69 7.77 -0.83
C GLU A 229 26.26 6.32 -1.08
N GLU A 230 25.82 5.65 -0.01
CA GLU A 230 25.27 4.30 -0.07
C GLU A 230 23.96 4.20 0.72
N ILE A 231 23.09 3.30 0.30
CA ILE A 231 21.89 2.91 1.03
C ILE A 231 21.93 1.40 1.22
N HIS A 232 21.98 0.95 2.45
CA HIS A 232 21.93 -0.45 2.84
C HIS A 232 20.49 -0.80 3.22
N ILE A 233 19.89 -1.76 2.55
CA ILE A 233 18.53 -2.20 2.78
C ILE A 233 18.56 -3.60 3.36
N LEU A 234 18.05 -3.75 4.59
CA LEU A 234 18.04 -5.01 5.33
C LEU A 234 16.63 -5.63 5.31
N PRO A 235 16.46 -6.85 4.78
CA PRO A 235 15.17 -7.54 4.78
C PRO A 235 14.85 -8.10 6.17
N ILE A 236 14.07 -7.37 6.95
CA ILE A 236 13.61 -7.75 8.29
C ILE A 236 12.08 -7.78 8.27
N GLU A 237 11.49 -8.97 8.22
CA GLU A 237 10.04 -9.14 8.08
C GLU A 237 9.27 -8.63 9.31
N ASP A 238 9.71 -9.01 10.51
CA ASP A 238 9.04 -8.68 11.75
C ASP A 238 9.35 -7.26 12.24
N PRO A 239 8.34 -6.40 12.45
CA PRO A 239 8.55 -5.01 12.87
C PRO A 239 9.17 -4.89 14.27
N ALA A 240 8.88 -5.79 15.22
CA ALA A 240 9.44 -5.72 16.56
C ALA A 240 10.95 -6.06 16.53
N THR A 241 11.36 -6.99 15.67
CA THR A 241 12.78 -7.29 15.42
C THR A 241 13.50 -6.07 14.82
N ALA A 242 12.84 -5.34 13.91
CA ALA A 242 13.40 -4.13 13.33
C ALA A 242 13.52 -2.98 14.36
N GLU A 243 12.54 -2.83 15.26
CA GLU A 243 12.61 -1.87 16.37
C GLU A 243 13.81 -2.16 17.28
N LEU A 244 14.05 -3.43 17.62
CA LEU A 244 15.23 -3.84 18.39
C LEU A 244 16.54 -3.56 17.63
N GLY A 245 16.57 -3.80 16.32
CA GLY A 245 17.72 -3.46 15.46
C GLY A 245 17.98 -1.94 15.42
N PHE A 246 16.92 -1.13 15.40
CA PHE A 246 17.03 0.31 15.49
C PHE A 246 17.59 0.77 16.86
N GLU A 247 17.05 0.23 17.96
CA GLU A 247 17.56 0.51 19.31
C GLU A 247 19.02 0.06 19.52
N ALA A 248 19.43 -1.03 18.84
CA ALA A 248 20.82 -1.49 18.82
C ALA A 248 21.76 -0.64 17.93
N GLY A 249 21.20 0.25 17.09
CA GLY A 249 21.94 1.11 16.17
C GLY A 249 22.22 0.50 14.80
N ASP A 250 21.66 -0.67 14.48
CA ASP A 250 21.85 -1.38 13.22
C ASP A 250 21.03 -0.74 12.07
N LEU A 251 20.01 0.05 12.40
CA LEU A 251 19.16 0.77 11.45
C LEU A 251 19.18 2.28 11.73
N ASP A 252 19.08 3.08 10.69
CA ASP A 252 18.93 4.54 10.77
C ASP A 252 17.46 4.97 10.61
N TYR A 253 16.63 4.13 9.98
CA TYR A 253 15.21 4.31 9.78
C TYR A 253 14.49 2.95 9.71
N THR A 254 13.32 2.86 10.33
CA THR A 254 12.41 1.71 10.19
C THR A 254 10.96 2.11 10.40
N TRP A 255 10.04 1.37 9.77
CA TRP A 255 8.63 1.37 10.17
C TRP A 255 8.48 0.58 11.47
N THR A 256 7.55 1.02 12.31
CA THR A 256 7.24 0.40 13.60
C THR A 256 5.90 -0.34 13.54
N ALA A 257 5.67 -1.26 14.47
CA ALA A 257 4.34 -1.78 14.70
C ALA A 257 3.42 -0.68 15.26
N VAL A 258 2.14 -0.67 14.84
CA VAL A 258 1.16 0.30 15.36
C VAL A 258 1.02 0.18 16.88
N SER A 259 1.04 -1.04 17.42
CA SER A 259 1.01 -1.31 18.86
C SER A 259 2.20 -0.75 19.65
N SER A 260 3.32 -0.47 18.98
CA SER A 260 4.51 0.12 19.61
C SER A 260 4.46 1.65 19.66
N LEU A 261 3.61 2.30 18.84
CA LEU A 261 3.56 3.76 18.72
C LEU A 261 3.30 4.48 20.05
N PRO A 262 2.33 4.08 20.91
CA PRO A 262 2.13 4.75 22.19
C PRO A 262 3.40 4.74 23.06
N ARG A 263 4.04 3.58 23.18
CA ARG A 263 5.31 3.43 23.94
C ARG A 263 6.42 4.30 23.35
N LEU A 264 6.61 4.26 22.04
CA LEU A 264 7.67 5.00 21.37
C LEU A 264 7.46 6.51 21.44
N LYS A 265 6.22 6.99 21.37
CA LYS A 265 5.89 8.42 21.52
C LYS A 265 6.13 8.91 22.95
N GLU A 266 5.78 8.09 23.96
CA GLU A 266 6.00 8.43 25.37
C GLU A 266 7.48 8.35 25.76
N ASN A 267 8.20 7.37 25.27
CA ASN A 267 9.61 7.09 25.61
C ASN A 267 10.43 6.80 24.35
N PRO A 268 10.71 7.81 23.51
CA PRO A 268 11.52 7.59 22.30
C PRO A 268 12.96 7.20 22.66
N PRO A 269 13.59 6.29 21.92
CA PRO A 269 15.02 6.01 22.04
C PRO A 269 15.85 7.30 21.91
N ALA A 270 16.94 7.40 22.68
CA ALA A 270 17.78 8.59 22.65
C ALA A 270 18.33 8.86 21.23
N GLY A 271 18.30 10.13 20.79
CA GLY A 271 18.76 10.52 19.43
C GLY A 271 17.84 10.05 18.31
N SER A 272 16.56 9.82 18.59
CA SER A 272 15.58 9.43 17.58
C SER A 272 14.37 10.35 17.52
N VAL A 273 13.66 10.29 16.39
CA VAL A 273 12.39 10.96 16.14
C VAL A 273 11.37 9.90 15.77
N VAL A 274 10.21 9.94 16.41
CA VAL A 274 9.07 9.07 16.10
C VAL A 274 8.10 9.83 15.19
N LEU A 275 7.74 9.22 14.08
CA LEU A 275 6.80 9.77 13.12
C LEU A 275 5.51 8.94 13.10
N GLU A 276 4.42 9.64 12.86
CA GLU A 276 3.11 9.04 12.60
C GLU A 276 2.50 9.74 11.39
N LYS A 277 2.04 8.96 10.41
CA LYS A 277 1.43 9.46 9.18
C LYS A 277 0.13 8.71 8.90
N PRO A 278 -0.90 9.38 8.38
CA PRO A 278 -2.09 8.68 7.88
C PRO A 278 -1.70 7.83 6.67
N SER A 279 -2.08 6.56 6.65
CA SER A 279 -1.87 5.73 5.47
C SER A 279 -3.00 5.92 4.44
N LEU A 280 -2.80 5.36 3.25
CA LEU A 280 -3.84 5.26 2.23
C LEU A 280 -4.74 4.02 2.42
N ALA A 281 -4.55 3.27 3.51
CA ALA A 281 -5.38 2.12 3.83
C ALA A 281 -6.60 2.56 4.67
N TYR A 282 -7.78 2.15 4.24
CA TYR A 282 -9.03 2.42 4.93
C TYR A 282 -9.73 1.14 5.36
N VAL A 283 -10.41 1.21 6.50
CA VAL A 283 -11.08 0.10 7.18
C VAL A 283 -12.55 0.43 7.39
N TRP A 284 -13.41 -0.52 7.07
CA TRP A 284 -14.85 -0.36 7.26
C TRP A 284 -15.53 -1.69 7.62
N LEU A 285 -16.68 -1.59 8.27
CA LEU A 285 -17.65 -2.67 8.39
C LEU A 285 -18.58 -2.59 7.18
N GLY A 286 -18.52 -3.60 6.31
CA GLY A 286 -19.40 -3.78 5.16
C GLY A 286 -20.64 -4.59 5.54
N ILE A 287 -21.79 -4.21 5.00
CA ILE A 287 -23.10 -4.83 5.25
C ILE A 287 -23.71 -5.22 3.91
N ASN A 288 -23.84 -6.51 3.65
CA ASN A 288 -24.39 -7.01 2.39
C ASN A 288 -25.89 -6.69 2.27
N GLN A 289 -26.24 -5.78 1.37
CA GLN A 289 -27.60 -5.30 1.20
C GLN A 289 -28.54 -6.29 0.47
N ASP A 290 -28.00 -7.33 -0.17
CA ASP A 290 -28.80 -8.37 -0.84
C ASP A 290 -29.06 -9.56 0.06
N ASN A 291 -28.43 -9.65 1.24
CA ASN A 291 -28.72 -10.70 2.18
C ASN A 291 -30.12 -10.54 2.76
N GLU A 292 -30.93 -11.61 2.77
CA GLU A 292 -32.34 -11.54 3.17
C GLU A 292 -32.56 -10.95 4.58
N ALA A 293 -31.63 -11.22 5.52
CA ALA A 293 -31.72 -10.66 6.88
C ALA A 293 -31.34 -9.16 6.94
N LEU A 294 -30.65 -8.64 5.94
CA LEU A 294 -30.08 -7.28 5.92
C LEU A 294 -30.66 -6.42 4.78
N LYS A 295 -31.61 -6.94 4.02
CA LYS A 295 -32.19 -6.29 2.84
C LYS A 295 -32.95 -5.01 3.16
N ASP A 296 -33.60 -4.96 4.33
CA ASP A 296 -34.27 -3.76 4.80
C ASP A 296 -33.24 -2.69 5.21
N VAL A 297 -33.28 -1.53 4.57
CA VAL A 297 -32.36 -0.43 4.85
C VAL A 297 -32.44 0.07 6.30
N ARG A 298 -33.59 -0.10 6.97
CA ARG A 298 -33.76 0.27 8.38
C ARG A 298 -32.89 -0.59 9.29
N ILE A 299 -32.74 -1.89 8.98
CA ILE A 299 -31.84 -2.80 9.71
C ILE A 299 -30.38 -2.38 9.49
N ARG A 300 -29.97 -2.07 8.26
CA ARG A 300 -28.60 -1.63 7.98
C ARG A 300 -28.28 -0.31 8.66
N ARG A 301 -29.22 0.67 8.63
CA ARG A 301 -29.08 1.94 9.37
C ARG A 301 -29.05 1.74 10.87
N ALA A 302 -29.82 0.78 11.41
CA ALA A 302 -29.73 0.42 12.82
C ALA A 302 -28.33 -0.05 13.19
N ILE A 303 -27.69 -0.89 12.34
CA ILE A 303 -26.29 -1.31 12.52
C ILE A 303 -25.35 -0.10 12.48
N GLN A 304 -25.52 0.85 11.53
CA GLN A 304 -24.72 2.08 11.49
C GLN A 304 -24.80 2.87 12.80
N HIS A 305 -26.02 3.06 13.34
CA HIS A 305 -26.23 3.81 14.61
C HIS A 305 -25.79 3.02 15.86
N ALA A 306 -25.69 1.68 15.76
CA ALA A 306 -25.27 0.85 16.89
C ALA A 306 -23.77 0.88 17.14
N ILE A 307 -22.93 1.23 16.15
CA ILE A 307 -21.49 1.10 16.25
C ILE A 307 -20.84 2.38 16.79
N ASP A 308 -20.22 2.29 17.95
CA ASP A 308 -19.33 3.30 18.51
C ASP A 308 -17.96 3.21 17.81
N ARG A 309 -17.80 3.98 16.74
CA ARG A 309 -16.60 3.97 15.91
C ARG A 309 -15.35 4.41 16.67
N GLU A 310 -15.49 5.37 17.60
CA GLU A 310 -14.38 5.85 18.43
C GLU A 310 -13.84 4.72 19.30
N THR A 311 -14.71 4.03 20.04
CA THR A 311 -14.31 2.90 20.87
C THR A 311 -13.73 1.74 20.05
N VAL A 312 -14.29 1.45 18.85
CA VAL A 312 -13.75 0.40 17.96
C VAL A 312 -12.33 0.72 17.53
N VAL A 313 -12.09 1.96 17.06
CA VAL A 313 -10.79 2.38 16.53
C VAL A 313 -9.76 2.49 17.64
N ASP A 314 -10.13 3.07 18.78
CA ASP A 314 -9.26 3.23 19.94
C ASP A 314 -8.75 1.88 20.46
N ALA A 315 -9.66 0.91 20.61
CA ALA A 315 -9.32 -0.44 21.06
C ALA A 315 -8.44 -1.20 20.04
N ALA A 316 -8.76 -1.12 18.74
CA ALA A 316 -8.06 -1.88 17.71
C ALA A 316 -6.67 -1.32 17.38
N TYR A 317 -6.48 0.01 17.51
CA TYR A 317 -5.26 0.72 17.11
C TYR A 317 -4.55 1.39 18.29
N PHE A 318 -4.88 1.03 19.53
CA PHE A 318 -4.19 1.49 20.74
C PHE A 318 -4.16 3.01 20.90
N GLY A 319 -5.20 3.71 20.44
CA GLY A 319 -5.25 5.17 20.44
C GLY A 319 -4.34 5.86 19.40
N ALA A 320 -3.73 5.11 18.50
CA ALA A 320 -2.83 5.67 17.50
C ALA A 320 -3.53 6.13 16.21
N ALA A 321 -4.74 5.64 15.94
CA ALA A 321 -5.50 6.00 14.74
C ALA A 321 -6.68 6.93 15.06
N ALA A 322 -7.02 7.78 14.11
CA ALA A 322 -8.23 8.60 14.16
C ALA A 322 -9.41 7.90 13.47
N VAL A 323 -10.63 8.24 13.86
CA VAL A 323 -11.85 7.77 13.18
C VAL A 323 -11.87 8.31 11.75
N GLY A 324 -12.02 7.41 10.78
CA GLY A 324 -12.17 7.74 9.35
C GLY A 324 -13.62 8.04 9.00
N ASN A 325 -13.81 8.93 8.03
CA ASN A 325 -15.12 9.38 7.60
C ASN A 325 -15.48 8.96 6.17
N GLY A 326 -14.74 8.02 5.60
CA GLY A 326 -14.97 7.52 4.25
C GLY A 326 -13.84 6.64 3.76
N ILE A 327 -13.89 6.35 2.45
CA ILE A 327 -12.86 5.57 1.76
C ILE A 327 -11.71 6.43 1.21
N VAL A 328 -11.92 7.75 1.13
CA VAL A 328 -10.89 8.68 0.63
C VAL A 328 -10.04 9.17 1.80
N ALA A 329 -8.74 8.94 1.70
CA ALA A 329 -7.79 9.29 2.75
C ALA A 329 -7.69 10.81 2.98
N PRO A 330 -7.41 11.24 4.22
CA PRO A 330 -7.17 12.65 4.53
C PRO A 330 -6.13 13.30 3.62
N GLY A 331 -6.37 14.55 3.22
CA GLY A 331 -5.47 15.31 2.34
C GLY A 331 -5.68 15.09 0.85
N LEU A 332 -6.59 14.21 0.43
CA LEU A 332 -6.97 14.00 -0.96
C LEU A 332 -8.32 14.66 -1.29
N PRO A 333 -8.56 15.06 -2.56
CA PRO A 333 -9.88 15.52 -2.99
C PRO A 333 -10.96 14.50 -2.65
N GLY A 334 -12.06 14.92 -2.05
CA GLY A 334 -13.13 14.02 -1.60
C GLY A 334 -12.97 13.49 -0.18
N ALA A 335 -11.87 13.76 0.52
CA ALA A 335 -11.77 13.49 1.95
C ALA A 335 -12.88 14.22 2.73
N ARG A 336 -13.50 13.54 3.71
CA ARG A 336 -14.64 14.09 4.47
C ARG A 336 -14.29 14.28 5.95
N ASP A 337 -14.87 15.33 6.54
CA ASP A 337 -14.71 15.63 7.96
C ASP A 337 -15.73 14.87 8.83
N ALA A 338 -16.83 14.37 8.25
CA ALA A 338 -17.87 13.64 8.95
C ALA A 338 -18.60 12.65 8.03
N VAL A 339 -19.22 11.63 8.61
CA VAL A 339 -20.26 10.79 8.00
C VAL A 339 -21.64 11.42 8.20
N THR A 340 -22.67 10.86 7.54
CA THR A 340 -24.05 11.35 7.65
C THR A 340 -24.87 10.64 8.74
N TYR A 341 -24.26 9.71 9.49
CA TYR A 341 -24.86 8.96 10.59
C TYR A 341 -24.03 9.15 11.87
N ASP A 342 -24.69 9.02 13.02
CA ASP A 342 -24.13 9.15 14.35
C ASP A 342 -24.23 7.85 15.15
N TYR A 343 -23.47 7.72 16.23
CA TYR A 343 -23.65 6.66 17.20
C TYR A 343 -24.86 7.00 18.08
N ASP A 344 -25.93 6.22 17.93
CA ASP A 344 -27.19 6.39 18.66
C ASP A 344 -27.87 5.01 18.88
N PRO A 345 -27.52 4.30 19.96
CA PRO A 345 -28.09 2.98 20.24
C PRO A 345 -29.62 2.99 20.45
N ASP A 346 -30.20 4.10 20.90
CA ASP A 346 -31.65 4.22 21.07
C ASP A 346 -32.36 4.28 19.72
N LYS A 347 -31.81 5.04 18.79
CA LYS A 347 -32.28 5.10 17.41
C LYS A 347 -32.10 3.75 16.69
N ALA A 348 -30.99 3.04 16.96
CA ALA A 348 -30.77 1.69 16.44
C ALA A 348 -31.87 0.74 16.89
N ARG A 349 -32.19 0.70 18.19
CA ARG A 349 -33.29 -0.12 18.73
C ARG A 349 -34.64 0.24 18.11
N ALA A 350 -34.93 1.53 17.96
CA ALA A 350 -36.17 1.99 17.32
C ALA A 350 -36.30 1.50 15.88
N LEU A 351 -35.22 1.62 15.08
CA LEU A 351 -35.20 1.14 13.68
C LEU A 351 -35.37 -0.38 13.56
N LEU A 352 -34.76 -1.16 14.49
CA LEU A 352 -34.93 -2.61 14.53
C LEU A 352 -36.38 -3.00 14.86
N ALA A 353 -36.99 -2.34 15.85
CA ALA A 353 -38.40 -2.56 16.20
C ALA A 353 -39.36 -2.19 15.03
N GLU A 354 -39.14 -1.06 14.35
CA GLU A 354 -39.89 -0.66 13.16
C GLU A 354 -39.74 -1.64 11.98
N ALA A 355 -38.59 -2.28 11.86
CA ALA A 355 -38.32 -3.30 10.85
C ALA A 355 -38.84 -4.69 11.25
N GLY A 356 -39.27 -4.88 12.51
CA GLY A 356 -39.66 -6.20 13.05
C GLY A 356 -38.50 -7.18 13.15
N ALA A 357 -37.29 -6.66 13.40
CA ALA A 357 -36.04 -7.42 13.42
C ALA A 357 -35.56 -7.76 14.85
N ASP A 358 -36.48 -7.93 15.80
CA ASP A 358 -36.16 -8.34 17.16
C ASP A 358 -35.42 -9.68 17.17
N GLY A 359 -34.28 -9.74 17.88
CA GLY A 359 -33.46 -10.95 18.00
C GLY A 359 -32.72 -11.32 16.72
N LEU A 360 -32.41 -10.34 15.88
CA LEU A 360 -31.62 -10.53 14.66
C LEU A 360 -30.30 -11.24 14.98
N PHE A 361 -29.98 -12.27 14.19
CA PHE A 361 -28.68 -12.96 14.21
C PHE A 361 -27.91 -12.65 12.93
N VAL A 362 -26.63 -12.27 13.09
CA VAL A 362 -25.73 -12.00 11.98
C VAL A 362 -24.37 -12.66 12.19
N THR A 363 -23.65 -12.89 11.09
CA THR A 363 -22.25 -13.31 11.11
C THR A 363 -21.37 -12.14 10.67
N LEU A 364 -20.22 -12.00 11.30
CA LEU A 364 -19.18 -11.01 10.97
C LEU A 364 -17.91 -11.75 10.56
N ASP A 365 -17.62 -11.73 9.28
CA ASP A 365 -16.42 -12.33 8.71
C ASP A 365 -15.24 -11.35 8.81
N ILE A 366 -14.11 -11.83 9.32
CA ILE A 366 -12.88 -11.06 9.47
C ILE A 366 -11.66 -11.83 8.98
N LEU A 367 -10.63 -11.12 8.52
CA LEU A 367 -9.31 -11.69 8.36
C LEU A 367 -8.71 -12.00 9.75
N ASN A 368 -8.06 -13.16 9.90
CA ASN A 368 -7.45 -13.57 11.17
C ASN A 368 -6.19 -12.74 11.48
N GLN A 369 -6.42 -11.54 12.02
CA GLN A 369 -5.43 -10.57 12.48
C GLN A 369 -5.89 -9.99 13.82
N SER A 370 -4.94 -9.65 14.70
CA SER A 370 -5.24 -9.23 16.09
C SER A 370 -6.09 -7.97 16.15
N GLU A 371 -5.75 -6.96 15.35
CA GLU A 371 -6.49 -5.70 15.28
C GLU A 371 -7.90 -5.89 14.70
N ARG A 372 -8.07 -6.80 13.73
CA ARG A 372 -9.40 -7.14 13.17
C ARG A 372 -10.26 -7.86 14.20
N LEU A 373 -9.67 -8.79 14.96
CA LEU A 373 -10.38 -9.49 16.03
C LEU A 373 -10.79 -8.52 17.14
N THR A 374 -9.90 -7.62 17.57
CA THR A 374 -10.21 -6.63 18.59
C THR A 374 -11.36 -5.71 18.15
N ALA A 375 -11.29 -5.17 16.92
CA ALA A 375 -12.37 -4.37 16.36
C ALA A 375 -13.69 -5.13 16.30
N ALA A 376 -13.66 -6.38 15.82
CA ALA A 376 -14.86 -7.23 15.72
C ALA A 376 -15.49 -7.53 17.09
N GLN A 377 -14.70 -7.71 18.14
CA GLN A 377 -15.21 -7.94 19.50
C GLN A 377 -15.94 -6.70 20.05
N VAL A 378 -15.42 -5.48 19.79
CA VAL A 378 -16.12 -4.25 20.16
C VAL A 378 -17.40 -4.09 19.35
N ILE A 379 -17.36 -4.34 18.04
CA ILE A 379 -18.54 -4.33 17.16
C ILE A 379 -19.59 -5.33 17.66
N GLN A 380 -19.18 -6.55 18.01
CA GLN A 380 -20.06 -7.59 18.56
C GLN A 380 -20.76 -7.11 19.85
N ALA A 381 -20.02 -6.45 20.75
CA ALA A 381 -20.59 -5.90 21.98
C ALA A 381 -21.60 -4.78 21.67
N ASN A 382 -21.28 -3.84 20.79
CA ASN A 382 -22.18 -2.78 20.37
C ASN A 382 -23.48 -3.33 19.73
N LEU A 383 -23.38 -4.35 18.91
CA LEU A 383 -24.54 -5.02 18.31
C LEU A 383 -25.41 -5.72 19.38
N ALA A 384 -24.77 -6.36 20.36
CA ALA A 384 -25.48 -7.00 21.47
C ALA A 384 -26.26 -5.99 22.32
N ASP A 385 -25.73 -4.79 22.54
CA ASP A 385 -26.39 -3.71 23.30
C ASP A 385 -27.71 -3.26 22.67
N VAL A 386 -27.86 -3.44 21.36
CA VAL A 386 -29.11 -3.11 20.64
C VAL A 386 -29.97 -4.34 20.31
N GLY A 387 -29.59 -5.54 20.83
CA GLY A 387 -30.39 -6.77 20.68
C GLY A 387 -30.04 -7.60 19.44
N ILE A 388 -28.93 -7.31 18.76
CA ILE A 388 -28.42 -8.11 17.63
C ILE A 388 -27.39 -9.11 18.13
N THR A 389 -27.60 -10.41 17.85
CA THR A 389 -26.59 -11.44 18.12
C THR A 389 -25.62 -11.54 16.96
N CYS A 390 -24.33 -11.38 17.22
CA CYS A 390 -23.28 -11.41 16.19
C CYS A 390 -22.31 -12.57 16.47
N GLU A 391 -22.07 -13.44 15.46
CA GLU A 391 -21.03 -14.47 15.49
C GLU A 391 -19.81 -13.99 14.68
N ILE A 392 -18.63 -13.94 15.32
CA ILE A 392 -17.38 -13.59 14.65
C ILE A 392 -16.79 -14.82 13.97
N LYS A 393 -16.51 -14.73 12.66
CA LYS A 393 -15.84 -15.76 11.86
C LYS A 393 -14.47 -15.30 11.43
N GLN A 394 -13.43 -15.93 11.99
CA GLN A 394 -12.04 -15.66 11.63
C GLN A 394 -11.64 -16.52 10.43
N ASN A 395 -11.19 -15.90 9.37
CA ASN A 395 -10.79 -16.55 8.13
C ASN A 395 -9.29 -16.37 7.92
N ASP A 396 -8.61 -17.41 7.42
CA ASP A 396 -7.26 -17.25 6.87
C ASP A 396 -7.28 -16.40 5.58
N SER A 397 -6.11 -15.92 5.17
CA SER A 397 -6.01 -15.02 4.02
C SER A 397 -6.52 -15.63 2.71
N GLY A 398 -6.28 -16.94 2.49
CA GLY A 398 -6.74 -17.62 1.27
C GLY A 398 -8.26 -17.68 1.19
N THR A 399 -8.92 -17.97 2.32
CA THR A 399 -10.38 -18.03 2.44
C THR A 399 -10.99 -16.63 2.40
N PHE A 400 -10.47 -15.68 3.20
CA PHE A 400 -11.04 -14.34 3.35
C PHE A 400 -11.23 -13.64 2.01
N TRP A 401 -10.19 -13.60 1.18
CA TRP A 401 -10.23 -12.85 -0.08
C TRP A 401 -11.13 -13.48 -1.16
N THR A 402 -11.75 -14.63 -0.88
CA THR A 402 -12.71 -15.27 -1.79
C THR A 402 -14.17 -15.18 -1.33
N LEU A 403 -14.44 -14.67 -0.12
CA LEU A 403 -15.79 -14.66 0.47
C LEU A 403 -16.84 -13.96 -0.38
N GLY A 404 -16.49 -12.85 -1.01
CA GLY A 404 -17.38 -12.06 -1.86
C GLY A 404 -17.37 -12.44 -3.34
N SER A 405 -16.61 -13.48 -3.74
CA SER A 405 -16.56 -13.95 -5.12
C SER A 405 -17.85 -14.65 -5.52
N LYS A 406 -18.44 -14.24 -6.65
CA LYS A 406 -19.65 -14.87 -7.22
C LYS A 406 -19.47 -16.35 -7.56
N ASP A 407 -18.23 -16.79 -7.76
CA ASP A 407 -17.88 -18.18 -8.07
C ASP A 407 -17.69 -19.02 -6.80
N GLY A 408 -17.79 -18.39 -5.62
CA GLY A 408 -17.63 -19.04 -4.32
C GLY A 408 -18.98 -19.46 -3.69
N ASP A 409 -18.97 -20.59 -2.98
CA ASP A 409 -20.18 -21.12 -2.30
C ASP A 409 -20.71 -20.18 -1.20
N TYR A 410 -19.85 -19.33 -0.64
CA TYR A 410 -20.19 -18.43 0.46
C TYR A 410 -20.81 -17.11 0.02
N PHE A 411 -20.73 -16.76 -1.25
CA PHE A 411 -21.20 -15.48 -1.82
C PHE A 411 -22.63 -15.11 -1.38
N MET A 412 -23.58 -16.07 -1.40
CA MET A 412 -24.97 -15.80 -1.04
C MET A 412 -25.20 -15.66 0.47
N ASN A 413 -24.27 -16.16 1.30
CA ASN A 413 -24.42 -16.23 2.75
C ASN A 413 -23.65 -15.12 3.49
N LEU A 414 -22.76 -14.38 2.83
CA LEU A 414 -22.03 -13.28 3.41
C LEU A 414 -23.00 -12.23 3.96
N GLN A 415 -22.81 -11.83 5.22
CA GLN A 415 -23.67 -10.84 5.90
C GLN A 415 -22.89 -9.57 6.22
N LEU A 416 -22.06 -9.63 7.27
CA LEU A 416 -21.18 -8.53 7.64
C LEU A 416 -19.72 -8.92 7.35
N VAL A 417 -18.92 -7.96 6.98
CA VAL A 417 -17.49 -8.15 6.75
C VAL A 417 -16.69 -6.96 7.28
N LEU A 418 -15.62 -7.23 8.02
CA LEU A 418 -14.67 -6.19 8.41
C LEU A 418 -13.52 -6.18 7.40
N SER A 419 -13.60 -5.26 6.47
CA SER A 419 -12.70 -5.15 5.31
C SER A 419 -11.68 -4.04 5.45
N ARG A 420 -10.59 -4.20 4.70
CA ARG A 420 -9.51 -3.22 4.56
C ARG A 420 -9.03 -3.21 3.13
N PHE A 421 -9.08 -2.04 2.48
CA PHE A 421 -8.39 -1.80 1.22
C PHE A 421 -7.34 -0.71 1.37
N SER A 422 -6.47 -0.60 0.39
CA SER A 422 -5.55 0.52 0.24
C SER A 422 -5.85 1.22 -1.08
N MET A 423 -5.69 2.54 -1.11
CA MET A 423 -5.87 3.33 -2.32
C MET A 423 -4.52 3.87 -2.82
N GLN A 424 -4.52 4.32 -4.07
CA GLN A 424 -3.49 5.20 -4.61
C GLN A 424 -3.86 6.66 -4.27
N PRO A 425 -2.97 7.64 -4.45
CA PRO A 425 -3.25 9.04 -4.10
C PRO A 425 -4.22 9.73 -5.08
N ASP A 426 -5.23 9.02 -5.55
CA ASP A 426 -6.36 9.52 -6.30
C ASP A 426 -7.65 8.81 -5.84
N PRO A 427 -8.72 9.55 -5.55
CA PRO A 427 -9.98 8.98 -5.05
C PRO A 427 -10.60 7.93 -5.96
N SER A 428 -10.38 8.01 -7.27
CA SER A 428 -10.92 7.04 -8.23
C SER A 428 -10.47 5.62 -7.94
N TRP A 429 -9.25 5.45 -7.39
CA TRP A 429 -8.72 4.15 -7.01
C TRP A 429 -9.46 3.53 -5.82
N ALA A 430 -9.96 4.33 -4.90
CA ALA A 430 -10.81 3.82 -3.81
C ALA A 430 -12.23 3.55 -4.29
N THR A 431 -12.79 4.44 -5.12
CA THR A 431 -14.21 4.37 -5.50
C THR A 431 -14.52 3.28 -6.52
N VAL A 432 -13.54 2.87 -7.35
CA VAL A 432 -13.75 1.84 -8.39
C VAL A 432 -14.23 0.51 -7.80
N TRP A 433 -13.76 0.13 -6.62
CA TRP A 433 -14.05 -1.15 -5.98
C TRP A 433 -15.50 -1.32 -5.53
N PHE A 434 -16.25 -0.22 -5.46
CA PHE A 434 -17.66 -0.19 -5.02
C PHE A 434 -18.63 0.12 -6.16
N THR A 435 -18.17 0.11 -7.41
CA THR A 435 -19.07 0.23 -8.57
C THR A 435 -19.88 -1.06 -8.74
N PRO A 436 -21.06 -1.00 -9.42
CA PRO A 436 -21.89 -2.18 -9.66
C PRO A 436 -21.16 -3.33 -10.38
N GLU A 437 -20.21 -3.01 -11.25
CA GLU A 437 -19.40 -4.00 -11.98
C GLU A 437 -18.51 -4.85 -11.06
N GLN A 438 -18.25 -4.37 -9.85
CA GLN A 438 -17.44 -5.07 -8.85
C GLN A 438 -18.26 -6.02 -7.97
N VAL A 439 -19.58 -6.07 -8.11
CA VAL A 439 -20.42 -7.04 -7.40
C VAL A 439 -20.01 -8.46 -7.80
N GLY A 440 -19.68 -9.27 -6.79
CA GLY A 440 -19.15 -10.62 -6.99
C GLY A 440 -17.65 -10.66 -7.31
N VAL A 441 -16.95 -9.53 -7.19
CA VAL A 441 -15.49 -9.40 -7.25
C VAL A 441 -15.00 -8.76 -5.95
N TRP A 442 -15.12 -7.43 -5.80
CA TRP A 442 -14.64 -6.64 -4.66
C TRP A 442 -15.72 -5.85 -3.91
N ASN A 443 -16.89 -5.62 -4.55
CA ASN A 443 -18.04 -4.98 -3.92
C ASN A 443 -18.86 -6.05 -3.18
N TRP A 444 -18.43 -6.38 -1.98
CA TRP A 444 -19.01 -7.47 -1.18
C TRP A 444 -20.30 -7.08 -0.47
N GLU A 445 -20.52 -5.77 -0.29
CA GLU A 445 -21.78 -5.20 0.17
C GLU A 445 -22.89 -5.28 -0.88
N ARG A 446 -22.53 -5.60 -2.12
CA ARG A 446 -23.42 -5.64 -3.31
C ARG A 446 -24.13 -4.32 -3.53
N PHE A 447 -23.42 -3.23 -3.25
CA PHE A 447 -23.91 -1.88 -3.47
C PHE A 447 -24.07 -1.62 -4.96
N ASP A 448 -25.35 -1.53 -5.39
CA ASP A 448 -25.72 -1.25 -6.78
C ASP A 448 -26.41 0.11 -6.84
N ASN A 449 -25.68 1.14 -7.29
CA ASN A 449 -26.18 2.51 -7.38
C ASN A 449 -25.70 3.18 -8.68
N ALA A 450 -26.65 3.46 -9.58
CA ALA A 450 -26.34 4.04 -10.88
C ALA A 450 -25.78 5.48 -10.79
N GLU A 451 -26.19 6.27 -9.78
CA GLU A 451 -25.65 7.62 -9.54
C GLU A 451 -24.20 7.55 -9.08
N TYR A 452 -23.88 6.60 -8.16
CA TYR A 452 -22.50 6.36 -7.74
C TYR A 452 -21.59 6.05 -8.92
N LYS A 453 -22.04 5.16 -9.83
CA LYS A 453 -21.32 4.83 -11.06
C LYS A 453 -21.12 6.05 -11.96
N ALA A 454 -22.16 6.82 -12.20
CA ALA A 454 -22.09 8.02 -13.03
C ALA A 454 -21.11 9.07 -12.45
N LEU A 455 -21.13 9.26 -11.13
CA LEU A 455 -20.18 10.14 -10.44
C LEU A 455 -18.74 9.60 -10.52
N HIS A 456 -18.53 8.28 -10.39
CA HIS A 456 -17.22 7.68 -10.59
C HIS A 456 -16.68 7.98 -12.00
N GLU A 457 -17.47 7.71 -13.05
CA GLU A 457 -17.10 7.98 -14.43
C GLU A 457 -16.81 9.48 -14.68
N GLN A 458 -17.61 10.37 -14.08
CA GLN A 458 -17.37 11.82 -14.12
C GLN A 458 -16.03 12.18 -13.44
N GLY A 459 -15.74 11.62 -12.26
CA GLY A 459 -14.50 11.88 -11.51
C GLY A 459 -13.23 11.46 -12.24
N LEU A 460 -13.32 10.46 -13.15
CA LEU A 460 -12.17 10.03 -13.97
C LEU A 460 -11.76 11.09 -15.01
N VAL A 461 -12.68 11.93 -15.45
CA VAL A 461 -12.44 12.90 -16.52
C VAL A 461 -12.49 14.36 -16.07
N GLU A 462 -12.95 14.63 -14.84
CA GLU A 462 -12.99 15.98 -14.29
C GLU A 462 -11.59 16.45 -13.89
N SER A 463 -11.19 17.62 -14.34
CA SER A 463 -9.88 18.23 -14.06
C SER A 463 -9.93 19.37 -13.02
N ASP A 464 -11.11 19.93 -12.74
CA ASP A 464 -11.26 20.93 -11.69
C ASP A 464 -11.17 20.27 -10.30
N PRO A 465 -10.19 20.63 -9.44
CA PRO A 465 -10.00 20.01 -8.14
C PRO A 465 -11.20 20.19 -7.20
N ALA A 466 -11.90 21.33 -7.26
CA ALA A 466 -13.04 21.60 -6.39
C ALA A 466 -14.25 20.76 -6.80
N GLU A 467 -14.46 20.60 -8.10
CA GLU A 467 -15.53 19.73 -8.62
C GLU A 467 -15.22 18.25 -8.36
N ARG A 468 -13.96 17.80 -8.47
CA ARG A 468 -13.55 16.45 -8.05
C ARG A 468 -13.81 16.22 -6.56
N ASP A 469 -13.46 17.17 -5.71
CA ASP A 469 -13.75 17.10 -4.27
C ASP A 469 -15.25 16.90 -4.02
N ARG A 470 -16.10 17.70 -4.70
CA ARG A 470 -17.55 17.59 -4.61
C ARG A 470 -18.07 16.22 -5.07
N ILE A 471 -17.59 15.72 -6.22
CA ILE A 471 -17.97 14.43 -6.79
C ILE A 471 -17.69 13.30 -5.79
N TYR A 472 -16.47 13.20 -5.30
CA TYR A 472 -16.08 12.10 -4.43
C TYR A 472 -16.69 12.17 -3.02
N LYS A 473 -17.01 13.37 -2.53
CA LYS A 473 -17.83 13.54 -1.32
C LYS A 473 -19.27 13.06 -1.52
N ALA A 474 -19.88 13.40 -2.66
CA ALA A 474 -21.21 12.93 -3.02
C ALA A 474 -21.29 11.42 -3.14
N MET A 475 -20.29 10.78 -3.76
CA MET A 475 -20.22 9.32 -3.85
C MET A 475 -20.24 8.66 -2.47
N GLN A 476 -19.45 9.15 -1.53
CA GLN A 476 -19.40 8.61 -0.18
C GLN A 476 -20.68 8.90 0.63
N ALA A 477 -21.40 9.99 0.34
CA ALA A 477 -22.72 10.24 0.92
C ALA A 477 -23.74 9.18 0.47
N LEU A 478 -23.73 8.76 -0.81
CA LEU A 478 -24.55 7.64 -1.30
C LEU A 478 -24.21 6.32 -0.60
N MET A 479 -22.93 6.09 -0.26
CA MET A 479 -22.53 4.92 0.53
C MET A 479 -23.13 4.97 1.95
N ASP A 480 -23.08 6.12 2.62
CA ASP A 480 -23.72 6.31 3.92
C ASP A 480 -25.24 6.05 3.85
N GLU A 481 -25.92 6.65 2.85
CA GLU A 481 -27.38 6.55 2.68
C GLU A 481 -27.86 5.13 2.43
N SER A 482 -27.01 4.29 1.80
CA SER A 482 -27.31 2.89 1.56
C SER A 482 -27.46 2.08 2.84
N GLY A 483 -26.86 2.55 3.95
CA GLY A 483 -26.76 1.81 5.20
C GLY A 483 -25.72 0.68 5.17
N SER A 484 -25.04 0.46 4.05
CA SER A 484 -24.17 -0.71 3.85
C SER A 484 -22.74 -0.52 4.33
N TYR A 485 -22.39 0.64 4.86
CA TYR A 485 -21.02 0.97 5.25
C TYR A 485 -20.96 1.65 6.63
N VAL A 486 -20.05 1.17 7.49
CA VAL A 486 -19.62 1.89 8.70
C VAL A 486 -18.12 2.12 8.55
N PHE A 487 -17.72 3.34 8.18
CA PHE A 487 -16.32 3.70 8.03
C PHE A 487 -15.66 3.81 9.41
N LEU A 488 -14.53 3.13 9.61
CA LEU A 488 -13.86 3.06 10.90
C LEU A 488 -12.64 3.96 10.98
N THR A 489 -11.64 3.73 10.13
CA THR A 489 -10.40 4.50 10.17
C THR A 489 -9.66 4.49 8.84
N HIS A 490 -8.76 5.47 8.66
CA HIS A 490 -7.57 5.31 7.84
C HIS A 490 -6.45 4.86 8.77
N GLU A 491 -5.81 3.73 8.45
CA GLU A 491 -4.73 3.20 9.28
C GLU A 491 -3.57 4.19 9.38
N VAL A 492 -2.79 4.09 10.43
CA VAL A 492 -1.59 4.89 10.60
C VAL A 492 -0.35 4.07 10.24
N VAL A 493 0.66 4.76 9.74
CA VAL A 493 2.03 4.25 9.59
C VAL A 493 2.88 4.92 10.63
N GLY A 494 3.47 4.11 11.51
CA GLY A 494 4.49 4.54 12.46
C GLY A 494 5.88 4.33 11.87
N ALA A 495 6.78 5.27 12.11
CA ALA A 495 8.18 5.15 11.77
C ALA A 495 9.07 5.76 12.86
N ILE A 496 10.31 5.28 12.93
CA ILE A 496 11.34 5.85 13.79
C ILE A 496 12.61 6.02 12.98
N HIS A 497 13.29 7.15 13.17
CA HIS A 497 14.58 7.43 12.54
C HIS A 497 15.55 8.11 13.50
N LYS A 498 16.85 8.02 13.22
CA LYS A 498 17.87 8.80 13.93
C LYS A 498 17.65 10.30 13.65
N ASP A 499 17.90 11.14 14.64
CA ASP A 499 17.80 12.60 14.52
C ASP A 499 18.81 13.20 13.53
N THR A 500 19.85 12.43 13.17
CA THR A 500 20.84 12.74 12.12
C THR A 500 20.38 12.43 10.69
N VAL A 501 19.15 11.92 10.52
CA VAL A 501 18.55 11.56 9.22
C VAL A 501 17.28 12.38 8.99
N ALA A 502 17.19 13.05 7.87
CA ALA A 502 15.96 13.63 7.36
C ALA A 502 15.33 12.64 6.39
N PRO A 503 14.25 11.93 6.77
CA PRO A 503 13.67 10.89 5.94
C PRO A 503 12.91 11.48 4.75
N GLY A 504 13.13 10.93 3.57
CA GLY A 504 12.34 11.20 2.37
C GLY A 504 11.06 10.38 2.38
N LEU A 505 9.96 10.93 2.91
CA LEU A 505 8.68 10.22 3.00
C LEU A 505 7.59 10.92 2.20
N LYS A 506 6.76 10.12 1.53
CA LYS A 506 5.49 10.57 0.97
C LYS A 506 4.50 10.97 2.08
N PRO A 507 3.42 11.69 1.76
CA PRO A 507 2.42 12.09 2.77
C PRO A 507 1.84 10.92 3.57
N ASN A 508 1.78 9.71 2.99
CA ASN A 508 1.30 8.48 3.64
C ASN A 508 2.38 7.69 4.40
N GLY A 509 3.58 8.25 4.57
CA GLY A 509 4.69 7.61 5.30
C GLY A 509 5.51 6.60 4.50
N GLU A 510 5.18 6.32 3.24
CA GLU A 510 6.02 5.49 2.39
C GLU A 510 7.31 6.19 2.03
N SER A 511 8.41 5.42 1.97
CA SER A 511 9.74 5.94 1.69
C SER A 511 9.95 6.32 0.22
N LEU A 512 10.84 7.28 0.03
CA LEU A 512 11.47 7.64 -1.23
C LEU A 512 12.97 7.61 -0.97
N LEU A 513 13.61 6.45 -1.16
CA LEU A 513 15.00 6.20 -0.72
C LEU A 513 15.98 7.25 -1.24
N ALA A 514 15.84 7.68 -2.48
CA ALA A 514 16.71 8.70 -3.08
C ALA A 514 16.56 10.10 -2.46
N ASP A 515 15.46 10.37 -1.74
CA ASP A 515 15.17 11.66 -1.12
C ASP A 515 15.56 11.72 0.38
N PHE A 516 16.06 10.62 0.97
CA PHE A 516 16.65 10.66 2.31
C PHE A 516 17.95 11.49 2.31
N LYS A 517 18.13 12.32 3.34
CA LYS A 517 19.29 13.21 3.47
C LYS A 517 19.86 13.16 4.90
N PRO A 518 21.15 13.42 5.10
CA PRO A 518 21.65 13.79 6.41
C PRO A 518 20.91 15.03 6.93
N ALA A 519 20.55 15.05 8.24
CA ALA A 519 19.82 16.14 8.88
C ALA A 519 20.74 17.30 9.28
#